data_e618bd7a382c76d3e681a6b9b081ca2c
#
_entry.id   e618bd7a382c76d3e681a6b9b081ca2c
#
_cell.length_a   1.000
_cell.length_b   1.000
_cell.length_c   1.000
_cell.angle_alpha   90.00
_cell.angle_beta   90.00
_cell.angle_gamma   90.00
#
_symmetry.space_group_name_H-M   'P 1'
#
loop_
_entity.id
_entity.type
_entity.pdbx_description
1 polymer ?
#
loop_
_entity_poly.entity_id
_entity_poly.type
_entity_poly.pdbx_seq_one_letter_code
_entity_poly.pdbx_strand_id
1 'polypeptide(L)'
;MKRQFVKVSNLHRFMAGLDALEKRAAPEACIMVVTSEPGYGKTQTLHWYSTQSSDAIYLRAKSGYTRHWFLSELIQELGGVPSKNNEEMFREAVKRMQGHQYVLIVDEVEHALADCHVLESLRDLSDLLETPVVMVGMDQAQARIARHPQISSRVAVVVHFQPASTEDIATTAKELLEGVTLQDDLIQEIQVQTKGRMREVMNALAVCERLARQSKARTLSKADMEGQELTYDWQARKPRVLKLKVAR
;
A
#
# COMPACT_ATOMS: atom_id res chain seq x y z
N MET A 1 0.22 20.91 7.43
CA MET A 1 -0.28 19.92 6.44
C MET A 1 -1.57 19.28 6.93
N LYS A 2 -2.54 19.16 6.07
CA LYS A 2 -3.79 18.44 6.33
C LYS A 2 -3.52 16.93 6.51
N ARG A 3 -4.33 16.27 7.34
CA ARG A 3 -4.26 14.82 7.52
C ARG A 3 -5.40 14.17 6.73
N GLN A 4 -5.18 13.96 5.44
CA GLN A 4 -6.13 13.29 4.57
C GLN A 4 -5.39 12.39 3.59
N PHE A 5 -6.08 11.40 3.03
CA PHE A 5 -5.55 10.56 1.97
C PHE A 5 -5.68 11.30 0.63
N VAL A 6 -4.61 11.29 -0.15
CA VAL A 6 -4.58 11.88 -1.49
C VAL A 6 -4.65 10.78 -2.54
N LYS A 7 -5.56 10.93 -3.49
CA LYS A 7 -5.76 9.99 -4.58
C LYS A 7 -4.70 10.19 -5.66
N VAL A 8 -3.69 9.34 -5.63
CA VAL A 8 -2.56 9.34 -6.58
C VAL A 8 -2.58 8.12 -7.50
N SER A 9 -1.70 8.08 -8.49
CA SER A 9 -1.66 7.05 -9.54
C SER A 9 -1.70 5.61 -9.01
N ASN A 10 -1.07 5.31 -7.87
CA ASN A 10 -1.08 3.97 -7.30
C ASN A 10 -2.45 3.52 -6.80
N LEU A 11 -3.31 4.44 -6.33
CA LEU A 11 -4.70 4.12 -6.05
C LEU A 11 -5.44 3.71 -7.33
N HIS A 12 -5.25 4.45 -8.41
CA HIS A 12 -5.90 4.13 -9.69
C HIS A 12 -5.45 2.76 -10.21
N ARG A 13 -4.15 2.42 -10.07
CA ARG A 13 -3.65 1.08 -10.40
C ARG A 13 -4.30 -0.02 -9.56
N PHE A 14 -4.44 0.21 -8.26
CA PHE A 14 -5.10 -0.71 -7.35
C PHE A 14 -6.57 -0.94 -7.73
N MET A 15 -7.32 0.13 -7.96
CA MET A 15 -8.73 0.06 -8.35
C MET A 15 -8.92 -0.62 -9.71
N ALA A 16 -8.05 -0.32 -10.69
CA ALA A 16 -8.07 -1.01 -11.98
C ALA A 16 -7.75 -2.50 -11.85
N GLY A 17 -6.87 -2.86 -10.92
CA GLY A 17 -6.58 -4.27 -10.61
C GLY A 17 -7.77 -5.00 -10.01
N LEU A 18 -8.51 -4.36 -9.09
CA LEU A 18 -9.74 -4.93 -8.52
C LEU A 18 -10.83 -5.09 -9.59
N ASP A 19 -11.04 -4.09 -10.43
CA ASP A 19 -12.01 -4.16 -11.53
C ASP A 19 -11.66 -5.30 -12.51
N ALA A 20 -10.37 -5.48 -12.82
CA ALA A 20 -9.91 -6.60 -13.64
C ALA A 20 -10.13 -7.95 -12.95
N LEU A 21 -9.96 -8.01 -11.63
CA LEU A 21 -10.20 -9.23 -10.84
C LEU A 21 -11.70 -9.59 -10.81
N GLU A 22 -12.58 -8.61 -10.69
CA GLU A 22 -14.03 -8.82 -10.76
C GLU A 22 -14.48 -9.34 -12.14
N LYS A 23 -13.86 -8.86 -13.23
CA LYS A 23 -14.16 -9.24 -14.61
C LYS A 23 -13.42 -10.49 -15.08
N ARG A 24 -12.81 -11.25 -14.18
CA ARG A 24 -12.04 -12.46 -14.51
C ARG A 24 -12.89 -13.49 -15.25
N ALA A 25 -12.28 -14.17 -16.21
CA ALA A 25 -12.97 -15.20 -16.98
C ALA A 25 -13.06 -16.56 -16.26
N ALA A 26 -12.06 -16.88 -15.41
CA ALA A 26 -11.99 -18.10 -14.63
C ALA A 26 -12.41 -17.81 -13.18
N PRO A 27 -13.55 -18.34 -12.70
CA PRO A 27 -14.04 -18.08 -11.35
C PRO A 27 -13.04 -18.40 -10.23
N GLU A 28 -12.25 -19.48 -10.43
CA GLU A 28 -11.24 -19.94 -9.48
C GLU A 28 -9.98 -19.03 -9.42
N ALA A 29 -9.77 -18.17 -10.42
CA ALA A 29 -8.65 -17.23 -10.45
C ALA A 29 -8.99 -15.97 -9.65
N CYS A 30 -9.17 -16.11 -8.34
CA CYS A 30 -9.65 -15.04 -7.45
C CYS A 30 -8.54 -14.23 -6.77
N ILE A 31 -7.27 -14.40 -7.14
CA ILE A 31 -6.16 -13.76 -6.43
C ILE A 31 -5.59 -12.58 -7.24
N MET A 32 -5.46 -11.43 -6.58
CA MET A 32 -4.65 -10.29 -7.03
C MET A 32 -3.40 -10.17 -6.16
N VAL A 33 -2.26 -9.97 -6.79
CA VAL A 33 -0.99 -9.72 -6.09
C VAL A 33 -0.58 -8.27 -6.33
N VAL A 34 -0.34 -7.51 -5.25
CA VAL A 34 0.14 -6.13 -5.30
C VAL A 34 1.54 -6.05 -4.72
N THR A 35 2.49 -5.60 -5.50
CA THR A 35 3.89 -5.49 -5.05
C THR A 35 4.48 -4.12 -5.29
N SER A 36 5.46 -3.75 -4.51
CA SER A 36 6.36 -2.63 -4.74
C SER A 36 7.50 -2.60 -3.73
N GLU A 37 8.48 -1.74 -3.98
CA GLU A 37 9.43 -1.32 -2.95
C GLU A 37 8.73 -0.66 -1.74
N PRO A 38 9.41 -0.62 -0.57
CA PRO A 38 8.90 0.10 0.59
C PRO A 38 8.70 1.59 0.34
N GLY A 39 7.60 2.15 0.87
CA GLY A 39 7.35 3.58 0.83
C GLY A 39 6.49 4.09 -0.34
N TYR A 40 6.02 3.22 -1.24
CA TYR A 40 5.17 3.60 -2.39
C TYR A 40 3.66 3.71 -2.06
N GLY A 41 3.28 3.63 -0.78
CA GLY A 41 1.92 3.92 -0.34
C GLY A 41 0.97 2.72 -0.29
N LYS A 42 1.43 1.46 -0.43
CA LYS A 42 0.58 0.25 -0.38
C LYS A 42 -0.40 0.28 0.79
N THR A 43 0.11 0.22 2.01
CA THR A 43 -0.71 0.18 3.24
C THR A 43 -1.70 1.36 3.34
N GLN A 44 -1.30 2.57 2.92
CA GLN A 44 -2.20 3.73 2.94
C GLN A 44 -3.35 3.58 1.93
N THR A 45 -3.07 3.04 0.75
CA THR A 45 -4.08 2.73 -0.26
C THR A 45 -5.07 1.69 0.27
N LEU A 46 -4.58 0.63 0.91
CA LEU A 46 -5.42 -0.42 1.48
C LEU A 46 -6.30 0.10 2.62
N HIS A 47 -5.75 0.88 3.54
CA HIS A 47 -6.52 1.50 4.61
C HIS A 47 -7.61 2.44 4.05
N TRP A 48 -7.25 3.27 3.06
CA TRP A 48 -8.26 4.10 2.41
C TRP A 48 -9.37 3.24 1.79
N TYR A 49 -9.02 2.20 1.02
CA TYR A 49 -10.00 1.32 0.41
C TYR A 49 -10.89 0.64 1.45
N SER A 50 -10.32 0.10 2.53
CA SER A 50 -11.07 -0.54 3.61
C SER A 50 -12.03 0.40 4.33
N THR A 51 -11.74 1.72 4.36
CA THR A 51 -12.67 2.71 4.93
C THR A 51 -13.78 3.13 3.97
N GLN A 52 -13.63 2.87 2.66
CA GLN A 52 -14.64 3.19 1.65
C GLN A 52 -15.57 2.01 1.32
N SER A 53 -15.14 0.78 1.61
CA SER A 53 -15.87 -0.44 1.31
C SER A 53 -16.20 -1.20 2.59
N SER A 54 -17.48 -1.41 2.85
CA SER A 54 -17.96 -2.24 3.98
C SER A 54 -17.62 -3.72 3.80
N ASP A 55 -17.32 -4.11 2.58
CA ASP A 55 -17.08 -5.52 2.22
C ASP A 55 -15.58 -5.86 2.18
N ALA A 56 -14.71 -4.89 2.51
CA ALA A 56 -13.27 -5.12 2.60
C ALA A 56 -12.87 -5.64 3.98
N ILE A 57 -12.34 -6.86 4.04
CA ILE A 57 -11.72 -7.43 5.23
C ILE A 57 -10.21 -7.21 5.11
N TYR A 58 -9.66 -6.37 5.99
CA TYR A 58 -8.23 -6.06 5.99
C TYR A 58 -7.51 -6.77 7.12
N LEU A 59 -6.55 -7.62 6.76
CA LEU A 59 -5.66 -8.31 7.68
C LEU A 59 -4.21 -7.91 7.38
N ARG A 60 -3.43 -7.70 8.43
CA ARG A 60 -2.00 -7.42 8.30
C ARG A 60 -1.20 -8.56 8.90
N ALA A 61 -0.53 -9.33 8.04
CA ALA A 61 0.35 -10.39 8.48
C ALA A 61 1.55 -9.81 9.28
N LYS A 62 1.94 -10.52 10.32
CA LYS A 62 3.00 -10.10 11.26
C LYS A 62 4.06 -11.20 11.34
N SER A 63 5.26 -10.86 11.82
CA SER A 63 6.28 -11.86 12.04
C SER A 63 5.76 -13.00 12.95
N GLY A 64 5.95 -14.26 12.51
CA GLY A 64 5.38 -15.43 13.19
C GLY A 64 3.90 -15.68 12.91
N TYR A 65 3.35 -15.11 11.84
CA TYR A 65 1.95 -15.27 11.45
C TYR A 65 1.64 -16.73 11.13
N THR A 66 0.79 -17.34 11.93
CA THR A 66 0.38 -18.74 11.80
C THR A 66 -1.06 -18.86 11.31
N ARG A 67 -1.45 -20.06 10.83
CA ARG A 67 -2.85 -20.35 10.47
C ARG A 67 -3.83 -20.01 11.59
N HIS A 68 -3.49 -20.33 12.84
CA HIS A 68 -4.34 -20.01 13.98
C HIS A 68 -4.52 -18.51 14.15
N TRP A 69 -3.45 -17.75 14.03
CA TRP A 69 -3.50 -16.29 14.14
C TRP A 69 -4.33 -15.68 13.00
N PHE A 70 -4.09 -16.12 11.76
CA PHE A 70 -4.87 -15.68 10.59
C PHE A 70 -6.38 -15.91 10.80
N LEU A 71 -6.78 -17.14 11.15
CA LEU A 71 -8.19 -17.48 11.34
C LEU A 71 -8.80 -16.69 12.53
N SER A 72 -8.03 -16.49 13.60
CA SER A 72 -8.50 -15.70 14.75
C SER A 72 -8.78 -14.26 14.39
N GLU A 73 -7.86 -13.58 13.65
CA GLU A 73 -8.09 -12.21 13.18
C GLU A 73 -9.26 -12.15 12.18
N LEU A 74 -9.35 -13.10 11.25
CA LEU A 74 -10.45 -13.16 10.29
C LEU A 74 -11.82 -13.27 11.00
N ILE A 75 -11.94 -14.15 11.99
CA ILE A 75 -13.17 -14.28 12.78
C ILE A 75 -13.51 -13.00 13.52
N GLN A 76 -12.52 -12.29 14.08
CA GLN A 76 -12.74 -11.01 14.76
C GLN A 76 -13.22 -9.93 13.79
N GLU A 77 -12.62 -9.82 12.62
CA GLU A 77 -13.06 -8.87 11.58
C GLU A 77 -14.49 -9.17 11.09
N LEU A 78 -14.87 -10.44 11.07
CA LEU A 78 -16.23 -10.88 10.77
C LEU A 78 -17.22 -10.74 11.96
N GLY A 79 -16.79 -10.12 13.09
CA GLY A 79 -17.64 -9.92 14.27
C GLY A 79 -17.90 -11.17 15.09
N GLY A 80 -17.05 -12.20 14.95
CA GLY A 80 -17.13 -13.44 15.70
C GLY A 80 -16.16 -13.49 16.89
N VAL A 81 -16.23 -14.60 17.63
CA VAL A 81 -15.31 -14.91 18.73
C VAL A 81 -14.39 -16.04 18.33
N PRO A 82 -13.07 -15.86 18.32
CA PRO A 82 -12.13 -16.93 17.96
C PRO A 82 -12.23 -18.13 18.91
N SER A 83 -12.09 -19.32 18.34
CA SER A 83 -11.97 -20.56 19.10
C SER A 83 -10.52 -21.04 19.13
N LYS A 84 -10.24 -22.07 19.97
CA LYS A 84 -8.92 -22.72 19.99
C LYS A 84 -8.73 -23.70 18.81
N ASN A 85 -9.79 -24.05 18.11
CA ASN A 85 -9.80 -25.04 17.04
C ASN A 85 -9.81 -24.36 15.67
N ASN A 86 -8.77 -24.59 14.88
CA ASN A 86 -8.64 -24.01 13.54
C ASN A 86 -9.76 -24.48 12.59
N GLU A 87 -10.22 -25.73 12.72
CA GLU A 87 -11.28 -26.25 11.87
C GLU A 87 -12.63 -25.58 12.16
N GLU A 88 -12.94 -25.35 13.43
CA GLU A 88 -14.13 -24.62 13.84
C GLU A 88 -14.09 -23.18 13.33
N MET A 89 -12.95 -22.49 13.51
CA MET A 89 -12.77 -21.12 13.01
C MET A 89 -12.89 -21.06 11.49
N PHE A 90 -12.34 -22.01 10.76
CA PHE A 90 -12.46 -22.05 9.30
C PHE A 90 -13.92 -22.22 8.86
N ARG A 91 -14.65 -23.15 9.45
CA ARG A 91 -16.09 -23.35 9.16
C ARG A 91 -16.92 -22.13 9.53
N GLU A 92 -16.63 -21.49 10.65
CA GLU A 92 -17.32 -20.27 11.07
C GLU A 92 -17.01 -19.10 10.11
N ALA A 93 -15.76 -18.95 9.63
CA ALA A 93 -15.39 -17.98 8.61
C ALA A 93 -16.19 -18.19 7.32
N VAL A 94 -16.21 -19.43 6.79
CA VAL A 94 -17.00 -19.77 5.60
C VAL A 94 -18.47 -19.41 5.80
N LYS A 95 -19.07 -19.81 6.93
CA LYS A 95 -20.47 -19.52 7.24
C LYS A 95 -20.77 -18.01 7.27
N ARG A 96 -19.88 -17.21 7.86
CA ARG A 96 -20.06 -15.75 7.98
C ARG A 96 -19.82 -15.02 6.67
N MET A 97 -18.93 -15.52 5.84
CA MET A 97 -18.62 -14.93 4.53
C MET A 97 -19.64 -15.35 3.46
N GLN A 98 -20.29 -16.48 3.63
CA GLN A 98 -21.24 -17.01 2.65
C GLN A 98 -22.41 -16.04 2.38
N GLY A 99 -22.66 -15.75 1.11
CA GLY A 99 -23.72 -14.82 0.69
C GLY A 99 -23.31 -13.33 0.74
N HIS A 100 -22.06 -13.03 1.10
CA HIS A 100 -21.50 -11.68 1.06
C HIS A 100 -20.41 -11.58 -0.01
N GLN A 101 -20.27 -10.39 -0.60
CA GLN A 101 -19.24 -10.12 -1.60
C GLN A 101 -17.98 -9.50 -0.95
N TYR A 102 -17.39 -10.22 0.00
CA TYR A 102 -16.18 -9.73 0.65
C TYR A 102 -14.96 -9.72 -0.28
N VAL A 103 -14.06 -8.76 -0.03
CA VAL A 103 -12.70 -8.75 -0.57
C VAL A 103 -11.73 -8.94 0.59
N LEU A 104 -11.01 -10.05 0.59
CA LEU A 104 -10.05 -10.37 1.65
C LEU A 104 -8.67 -9.81 1.30
N ILE A 105 -8.19 -8.85 2.07
CA ILE A 105 -6.91 -8.17 1.85
C ILE A 105 -5.91 -8.63 2.90
N VAL A 106 -4.76 -9.13 2.47
CA VAL A 106 -3.64 -9.52 3.33
C VAL A 106 -2.42 -8.64 3.01
N ASP A 107 -2.15 -7.68 3.89
CA ASP A 107 -0.97 -6.81 3.80
C ASP A 107 0.25 -7.46 4.47
N GLU A 108 1.44 -7.08 4.03
CA GLU A 108 2.73 -7.68 4.45
C GLU A 108 2.74 -9.21 4.27
N VAL A 109 2.20 -9.67 3.14
CA VAL A 109 2.00 -11.10 2.85
C VAL A 109 3.26 -11.94 2.97
N GLU A 110 4.46 -11.36 2.88
CA GLU A 110 5.73 -12.04 3.11
C GLU A 110 5.83 -12.73 4.47
N HIS A 111 5.09 -12.27 5.47
CA HIS A 111 4.99 -12.92 6.77
C HIS A 111 4.03 -14.12 6.73
N ALA A 112 2.95 -14.05 5.95
CA ALA A 112 2.03 -15.15 5.72
C ALA A 112 2.67 -16.26 4.87
N LEU A 113 3.58 -15.90 3.94
CA LEU A 113 4.33 -16.85 3.10
C LEU A 113 5.33 -17.72 3.87
N ALA A 114 5.52 -17.50 5.17
CA ALA A 114 6.35 -18.33 6.03
C ALA A 114 5.63 -19.60 6.50
N ASP A 115 4.29 -19.58 6.54
CA ASP A 115 3.45 -20.73 6.91
C ASP A 115 2.54 -21.09 5.72
N CYS A 116 2.82 -22.25 5.08
CA CYS A 116 2.03 -22.71 3.94
C CYS A 116 0.55 -22.93 4.28
N HIS A 117 0.21 -23.24 5.53
CA HIS A 117 -1.17 -23.44 5.97
C HIS A 117 -1.98 -22.14 5.97
N VAL A 118 -1.34 -20.98 6.12
CA VAL A 118 -2.04 -19.69 5.92
C VAL A 118 -2.44 -19.55 4.45
N LEU A 119 -1.51 -19.83 3.52
CA LEU A 119 -1.78 -19.74 2.08
C LEU A 119 -2.84 -20.74 1.64
N GLU A 120 -2.80 -21.98 2.17
CA GLU A 120 -3.81 -22.99 1.90
C GLU A 120 -5.19 -22.54 2.40
N SER A 121 -5.26 -21.94 3.60
CA SER A 121 -6.52 -21.41 4.12
C SER A 121 -7.07 -20.26 3.29
N LEU A 122 -6.20 -19.36 2.78
CA LEU A 122 -6.60 -18.27 1.87
C LEU A 122 -7.14 -18.84 0.55
N ARG A 123 -6.46 -19.85 -0.01
CA ARG A 123 -6.91 -20.54 -1.23
C ARG A 123 -8.25 -21.23 -1.00
N ASP A 124 -8.37 -21.99 0.08
CA ASP A 124 -9.59 -22.77 0.36
C ASP A 124 -10.80 -21.85 0.55
N LEU A 125 -10.64 -20.69 1.23
CA LEU A 125 -11.68 -19.66 1.34
C LEU A 125 -12.03 -19.09 -0.03
N SER A 126 -11.01 -18.77 -0.83
CA SER A 126 -11.20 -18.23 -2.19
C SER A 126 -11.92 -19.24 -3.09
N ASP A 127 -11.50 -20.50 -3.08
CA ASP A 127 -12.10 -21.56 -3.92
C ASP A 127 -13.56 -21.89 -3.51
N LEU A 128 -13.84 -21.91 -2.21
CA LEU A 128 -15.18 -22.24 -1.69
C LEU A 128 -16.21 -21.13 -1.87
N LEU A 129 -15.77 -19.88 -1.83
CA LEU A 129 -16.68 -18.73 -1.77
C LEU A 129 -16.55 -17.80 -3.00
N GLU A 130 -15.64 -18.13 -3.93
CA GLU A 130 -15.26 -17.26 -5.06
C GLU A 130 -14.85 -15.86 -4.60
N THR A 131 -14.37 -15.76 -3.34
CA THR A 131 -14.02 -14.50 -2.69
C THR A 131 -12.70 -13.97 -3.25
N PRO A 132 -12.66 -12.72 -3.75
CA PRO A 132 -11.43 -12.05 -4.14
C PRO A 132 -10.43 -11.97 -2.99
N VAL A 133 -9.20 -12.39 -3.24
CA VAL A 133 -8.08 -12.28 -2.30
C VAL A 133 -7.02 -11.34 -2.85
N VAL A 134 -6.67 -10.31 -2.10
CA VAL A 134 -5.63 -9.34 -2.46
C VAL A 134 -4.42 -9.56 -1.56
N MET A 135 -3.35 -10.09 -2.12
CA MET A 135 -2.08 -10.30 -1.43
C MET A 135 -1.14 -9.13 -1.69
N VAL A 136 -0.76 -8.41 -0.66
CA VAL A 136 0.05 -7.19 -0.78
C VAL A 136 1.38 -7.36 -0.05
N GLY A 137 2.48 -7.09 -0.74
CA GLY A 137 3.81 -7.27 -0.17
C GLY A 137 4.91 -6.49 -0.89
N MET A 138 6.16 -6.81 -0.56
CA MET A 138 7.33 -6.31 -1.26
C MET A 138 7.54 -7.07 -2.58
N ASP A 139 8.39 -6.56 -3.47
CA ASP A 139 8.65 -7.16 -4.78
C ASP A 139 9.06 -8.65 -4.71
N GLN A 140 9.74 -9.05 -3.63
CA GLN A 140 10.10 -10.44 -3.40
C GLN A 140 8.89 -11.37 -3.13
N ALA A 141 7.74 -10.82 -2.73
CA ALA A 141 6.55 -11.61 -2.44
C ALA A 141 6.07 -12.39 -3.68
N GLN A 142 6.10 -11.76 -4.86
CA GLN A 142 5.71 -12.41 -6.12
C GLN A 142 6.56 -13.66 -6.41
N ALA A 143 7.88 -13.56 -6.28
CA ALA A 143 8.79 -14.70 -6.52
C ALA A 143 8.59 -15.81 -5.47
N ARG A 144 8.19 -15.46 -4.24
CA ARG A 144 7.85 -16.44 -3.19
C ARG A 144 6.51 -17.10 -3.46
N ILE A 145 5.48 -16.36 -3.87
CA ILE A 145 4.16 -16.88 -4.26
C ILE A 145 4.30 -17.86 -5.43
N ALA A 146 5.16 -17.56 -6.40
CA ALA A 146 5.41 -18.44 -7.55
C ALA A 146 5.97 -19.83 -7.16
N ARG A 147 6.54 -19.98 -5.97
CA ARG A 147 7.00 -21.28 -5.45
C ARG A 147 5.87 -22.17 -4.91
N HIS A 148 4.66 -21.63 -4.85
CA HIS A 148 3.45 -22.33 -4.43
C HIS A 148 2.48 -22.47 -5.62
N PRO A 149 2.61 -23.53 -6.45
CA PRO A 149 1.81 -23.68 -7.70
C PRO A 149 0.30 -23.63 -7.45
N GLN A 150 -0.15 -24.16 -6.30
CA GLN A 150 -1.55 -24.16 -5.88
C GLN A 150 -2.10 -22.75 -5.61
N ILE A 151 -1.25 -21.77 -5.36
CA ILE A 151 -1.62 -20.35 -5.17
C ILE A 151 -1.40 -19.58 -6.47
N SER A 152 -0.23 -19.72 -7.09
CA SER A 152 0.12 -18.97 -8.29
C SER A 152 -0.79 -19.26 -9.48
N SER A 153 -1.36 -20.48 -9.57
CA SER A 153 -2.37 -20.83 -10.59
C SER A 153 -3.70 -20.08 -10.43
N ARG A 154 -3.96 -19.49 -9.27
CA ARG A 154 -5.17 -18.71 -8.98
C ARG A 154 -4.95 -17.20 -9.06
N VAL A 155 -3.73 -16.77 -9.38
CA VAL A 155 -3.42 -15.35 -9.56
C VAL A 155 -3.92 -14.89 -10.93
N ALA A 156 -4.98 -14.08 -10.94
CA ALA A 156 -5.52 -13.48 -12.15
C ALA A 156 -4.86 -12.15 -12.48
N VAL A 157 -4.48 -11.38 -11.46
CA VAL A 157 -4.01 -10.00 -11.64
C VAL A 157 -2.75 -9.75 -10.82
N VAL A 158 -1.78 -9.08 -11.44
CA VAL A 158 -0.59 -8.57 -10.74
C VAL A 158 -0.51 -7.07 -10.94
N VAL A 159 -0.43 -6.33 -9.83
CA VAL A 159 -0.33 -4.87 -9.83
C VAL A 159 1.01 -4.47 -9.21
N HIS A 160 1.80 -3.70 -9.97
CA HIS A 160 3.03 -3.12 -9.46
C HIS A 160 2.83 -1.64 -9.15
N PHE A 161 2.92 -1.27 -7.87
CA PHE A 161 2.95 0.14 -7.50
C PHE A 161 4.26 0.76 -7.96
N GLN A 162 4.14 1.95 -8.52
CA GLN A 162 5.25 2.68 -9.08
C GLN A 162 5.68 3.83 -8.15
N PRO A 163 6.91 4.34 -8.30
CA PRO A 163 7.30 5.59 -7.67
C PRO A 163 6.30 6.71 -8.02
N ALA A 164 6.05 7.61 -7.07
CA ALA A 164 5.22 8.79 -7.33
C ALA A 164 5.83 9.64 -8.44
N SER A 165 5.01 10.00 -9.40
CA SER A 165 5.38 10.93 -10.46
C SER A 165 5.45 12.37 -9.93
N THR A 166 5.97 13.28 -10.74
CA THR A 166 5.91 14.74 -10.45
C THR A 166 4.46 15.21 -10.30
N GLU A 167 3.54 14.67 -11.09
CA GLU A 167 2.10 14.98 -11.03
C GLU A 167 1.47 14.47 -9.72
N ASP A 168 1.83 13.25 -9.27
CA ASP A 168 1.40 12.73 -7.98
C ASP A 168 1.88 13.62 -6.83
N ILE A 169 3.14 14.10 -6.90
CA ILE A 169 3.73 14.97 -5.89
C ILE A 169 3.05 16.34 -5.92
N ALA A 170 2.82 16.92 -7.11
CA ALA A 170 2.11 18.19 -7.27
C ALA A 170 0.69 18.12 -6.69
N THR A 171 -0.05 17.05 -7.01
CA THR A 171 -1.39 16.80 -6.47
C THR A 171 -1.34 16.69 -4.95
N THR A 172 -0.38 15.94 -4.42
CA THR A 172 -0.20 15.76 -2.97
C THR A 172 0.13 17.07 -2.28
N ALA A 173 1.03 17.86 -2.85
CA ALA A 173 1.38 19.19 -2.34
C ALA A 173 0.16 20.13 -2.33
N LYS A 174 -0.59 20.19 -3.43
CA LYS A 174 -1.79 21.04 -3.58
C LYS A 174 -2.88 20.68 -2.55
N GLU A 175 -3.07 19.42 -2.28
CA GLU A 175 -4.14 18.97 -1.37
C GLU A 175 -3.75 19.08 0.11
N LEU A 176 -2.49 18.84 0.45
CA LEU A 176 -2.04 18.74 1.83
C LEU A 176 -1.41 20.00 2.41
N LEU A 177 -0.71 20.79 1.59
CA LEU A 177 -0.05 21.99 2.09
C LEU A 177 -1.06 23.09 2.38
N GLU A 178 -0.81 23.84 3.45
CA GLU A 178 -1.66 24.93 3.90
C GLU A 178 -0.94 26.27 3.71
N GLY A 179 -1.50 27.12 2.85
CA GLY A 179 -1.03 28.49 2.65
C GLY A 179 0.25 28.63 1.84
N VAL A 180 0.72 27.55 1.22
CA VAL A 180 1.91 27.58 0.35
C VAL A 180 1.70 26.74 -0.91
N THR A 181 2.24 27.23 -2.02
CA THR A 181 2.29 26.53 -3.31
C THR A 181 3.75 26.24 -3.66
N LEU A 182 4.05 25.08 -4.19
CA LEU A 182 5.38 24.72 -4.67
C LEU A 182 5.47 24.97 -6.18
N GLN A 183 6.60 25.50 -6.63
CA GLN A 183 6.89 25.61 -8.06
C GLN A 183 7.35 24.27 -8.64
N ASP A 184 7.24 24.13 -9.95
CA ASP A 184 7.52 22.88 -10.66
C ASP A 184 8.98 22.41 -10.49
N ASP A 185 9.93 23.36 -10.42
CA ASP A 185 11.34 23.09 -10.20
C ASP A 185 11.60 22.41 -8.83
N LEU A 186 10.87 22.84 -7.79
CA LEU A 186 10.95 22.24 -6.47
C LEU A 186 10.27 20.87 -6.42
N ILE A 187 9.13 20.71 -7.10
CA ILE A 187 8.43 19.43 -7.22
C ILE A 187 9.33 18.40 -7.91
N GLN A 188 9.99 18.77 -9.00
CA GLN A 188 10.95 17.93 -9.70
C GLN A 188 12.14 17.54 -8.80
N GLU A 189 12.67 18.49 -8.03
CA GLU A 189 13.76 18.22 -7.10
C GLU A 189 13.33 17.26 -5.99
N ILE A 190 12.13 17.44 -5.43
CA ILE A 190 11.56 16.50 -4.44
C ILE A 190 11.46 15.09 -5.04
N GLN A 191 10.95 14.95 -6.27
CA GLN A 191 10.85 13.67 -6.95
C GLN A 191 12.23 13.00 -7.11
N VAL A 192 13.25 13.75 -7.54
CA VAL A 192 14.61 13.25 -7.73
C VAL A 192 15.21 12.78 -6.39
N GLN A 193 15.11 13.59 -5.33
CA GLN A 193 15.71 13.27 -4.04
C GLN A 193 15.00 12.12 -3.33
N THR A 194 13.67 12.06 -3.42
CA THR A 194 12.86 11.02 -2.78
C THR A 194 12.77 9.74 -3.61
N LYS A 195 13.17 9.80 -4.89
CA LYS A 195 12.95 8.73 -5.87
C LYS A 195 11.47 8.30 -5.94
N GLY A 196 10.56 9.24 -5.71
CA GLY A 196 9.11 8.99 -5.70
C GLY A 196 8.61 8.14 -4.52
N ARG A 197 9.38 7.95 -3.46
CA ARG A 197 8.92 7.27 -2.25
C ARG A 197 7.99 8.18 -1.47
N MET A 198 6.70 7.89 -1.46
CA MET A 198 5.67 8.74 -0.84
C MET A 198 5.96 9.08 0.62
N ARG A 199 6.55 8.17 1.39
CA ARG A 199 6.98 8.46 2.77
C ARG A 199 8.00 9.58 2.83
N GLU A 200 8.99 9.57 1.93
CA GLU A 200 10.01 10.61 1.84
C GLU A 200 9.44 11.90 1.24
N VAL A 201 8.53 11.79 0.25
CA VAL A 201 7.79 12.94 -0.31
C VAL A 201 7.04 13.67 0.80
N MET A 202 6.28 12.95 1.65
CA MET A 202 5.54 13.55 2.76
C MET A 202 6.46 14.28 3.73
N ASN A 203 7.64 13.73 4.03
CA ASN A 203 8.64 14.39 4.88
C ASN A 203 9.18 15.66 4.21
N ALA A 204 9.49 15.62 2.92
CA ALA A 204 9.96 16.79 2.16
C ALA A 204 8.90 17.90 2.12
N LEU A 205 7.63 17.55 1.88
CA LEU A 205 6.51 18.51 1.90
C LEU A 205 6.33 19.15 3.29
N ALA A 206 6.52 18.40 4.36
CA ALA A 206 6.48 18.94 5.72
C ALA A 206 7.61 19.95 5.99
N VAL A 207 8.82 19.70 5.43
CA VAL A 207 9.92 20.68 5.49
C VAL A 207 9.57 21.94 4.73
N CYS A 208 9.03 21.82 3.51
CA CYS A 208 8.58 22.95 2.71
C CYS A 208 7.54 23.80 3.45
N GLU A 209 6.51 23.19 4.02
CA GLU A 209 5.49 23.94 4.76
C GLU A 209 6.07 24.65 5.99
N ARG A 210 6.98 24.01 6.73
CA ARG A 210 7.65 24.63 7.86
C ARG A 210 8.44 25.86 7.46
N LEU A 211 9.22 25.77 6.38
CA LEU A 211 10.00 26.92 5.84
C LEU A 211 9.07 28.03 5.37
N ALA A 212 8.00 27.71 4.64
CA ALA A 212 7.02 28.69 4.18
C ALA A 212 6.40 29.46 5.35
N ARG A 213 6.07 28.80 6.45
CA ARG A 213 5.54 29.43 7.66
C ARG A 213 6.56 30.36 8.31
N GLN A 214 7.84 29.95 8.37
CA GLN A 214 8.93 30.75 8.96
C GLN A 214 9.22 32.00 8.13
N SER A 215 9.30 31.86 6.82
CA SER A 215 9.57 32.98 5.87
C SER A 215 8.33 33.77 5.49
N LYS A 216 7.13 33.35 5.91
CA LYS A 216 5.83 33.88 5.48
C LYS A 216 5.65 33.85 3.94
N ALA A 217 6.33 32.93 3.27
CA ALA A 217 6.24 32.77 1.83
C ALA A 217 4.95 32.05 1.45
N ARG A 218 4.29 32.50 0.39
CA ARG A 218 3.12 31.86 -0.20
C ARG A 218 3.46 30.91 -1.35
N THR A 219 4.67 31.04 -1.86
CA THR A 219 5.19 30.19 -2.94
C THR A 219 6.64 29.86 -2.62
N LEU A 220 7.03 28.62 -2.86
CA LEU A 220 8.41 28.15 -2.72
C LEU A 220 8.92 27.60 -4.04
N SER A 221 10.11 28.01 -4.43
CA SER A 221 10.91 27.49 -5.51
C SER A 221 12.05 26.61 -5.00
N LYS A 222 12.75 25.95 -5.90
CA LYS A 222 13.99 25.25 -5.56
C LYS A 222 15.05 26.19 -4.95
N ALA A 223 15.12 27.45 -5.41
CA ALA A 223 16.06 28.42 -4.88
C ALA A 223 15.81 28.77 -3.42
N ASP A 224 14.54 28.89 -3.01
CA ASP A 224 14.16 29.18 -1.62
C ASP A 224 14.54 28.05 -0.64
N MET A 225 14.78 26.86 -1.15
CA MET A 225 15.13 25.67 -0.39
C MET A 225 16.64 25.40 -0.33
N GLU A 226 17.48 26.29 -0.87
CA GLU A 226 18.93 26.12 -0.87
C GLU A 226 19.46 25.96 0.56
N GLY A 227 20.32 24.97 0.78
CA GLY A 227 20.86 24.65 2.09
C GLY A 227 19.91 23.89 3.03
N GLN A 228 18.65 23.71 2.65
CA GLN A 228 17.70 22.96 3.45
C GLN A 228 17.84 21.44 3.26
N GLU A 229 17.67 20.69 4.35
CA GLU A 229 17.61 19.23 4.33
C GLU A 229 16.19 18.79 4.01
N LEU A 230 15.96 18.27 2.79
CA LEU A 230 14.65 17.77 2.38
C LEU A 230 14.41 16.33 2.85
N THR A 231 15.44 15.47 2.75
CA THR A 231 15.36 14.06 3.10
C THR A 231 16.68 13.58 3.69
N TYR A 232 16.65 12.38 4.31
CA TYR A 232 17.84 11.75 4.87
C TYR A 232 18.20 10.48 4.08
N ASP A 233 19.45 10.37 3.63
CA ASP A 233 19.98 9.16 2.98
C ASP A 233 20.48 8.19 4.04
N TRP A 234 19.68 7.18 4.35
CA TRP A 234 20.02 6.16 5.35
C TRP A 234 21.20 5.25 4.93
N GLN A 235 21.39 5.04 3.63
CA GLN A 235 22.53 4.25 3.12
C GLN A 235 23.83 5.04 3.24
N ALA A 236 23.81 6.30 2.82
CA ALA A 236 24.95 7.21 2.93
C ALA A 236 25.09 7.81 4.35
N ARG A 237 24.13 7.60 5.25
CA ARG A 237 24.06 8.13 6.63
C ARG A 237 24.23 9.65 6.69
N LYS A 238 23.64 10.38 5.73
CA LYS A 238 23.74 11.84 5.66
C LYS A 238 22.45 12.47 5.13
N PRO A 239 22.17 13.72 5.52
CA PRO A 239 21.06 14.46 4.94
C PRO A 239 21.31 14.74 3.44
N ARG A 240 20.24 14.74 2.66
CA ARG A 240 20.22 15.22 1.29
C ARG A 240 19.86 16.69 1.30
N VAL A 241 20.90 17.53 1.30
CA VAL A 241 20.76 18.98 1.27
C VAL A 241 20.58 19.45 -0.17
N LEU A 242 19.63 20.32 -0.38
CA LEU A 242 19.41 20.92 -1.69
C LEU A 242 20.56 21.89 -2.03
N LYS A 243 21.20 21.69 -3.17
CA LYS A 243 22.24 22.54 -3.72
C LYS A 243 21.82 23.05 -5.08
N LEU A 244 21.92 24.34 -5.31
CA LEU A 244 21.80 24.91 -6.65
C LEU A 244 23.05 24.52 -7.46
N LYS A 245 22.85 24.04 -8.68
CA LYS A 245 23.98 23.93 -9.62
C LYS A 245 24.40 25.34 -9.99
N VAL A 246 25.60 25.74 -9.59
CA VAL A 246 26.23 26.95 -10.14
C VAL A 246 26.43 26.69 -11.63
N ALA A 247 25.70 27.39 -12.47
CA ALA A 247 25.95 27.38 -13.90
C ALA A 247 27.40 27.87 -14.13
N ARG A 248 28.25 26.99 -14.67
CA ARG A 248 29.59 27.36 -15.15
C ARG A 248 29.48 27.89 -16.54
#